data_9c6db50a3c146ea667b1c233b2b63432
#
_entry.id   9c6db50a3c146ea667b1c233b2b63432
#
_cell.length_a   1.000
_cell.length_b   1.000
_cell.length_c   1.000
_cell.angle_alpha   90.00
_cell.angle_beta   90.00
_cell.angle_gamma   90.00
#
_symmetry.space_group_name_H-M   'P 1'
#
loop_
_entity.id
_entity.type
_entity.pdbx_description
1 polymer ?
#
loop_
_entity_poly.entity_id
_entity_poly.type
_entity_poly.pdbx_seq_one_letter_code
_entity_poly.pdbx_strand_id
1 'polypeptide(L)'
;MSGGREEKTETQPACKICRNEEYMKKQSKGVPTNRDIRWDRLDNTAHLFPVIAGESMSNVYRISVTLKEEINPELLQRALDMVLPKFDGFNLRLRQGVFWYYFEENGKAAPKVRMENNFPCRYIQQNKNRSYMFRVTYYKCRINLEVFHVLTDGMGGINFLKELTYQYLRLAHKDLQEKLGDSLSVDTSLNREDSFLKNYKKSSAKGYQTKKAYLIRGEKLRPGEFGVMHGYMKIPELKRVCHAMGISINEYLVSVYIWSVYTECLHGMPSKCPIRVAVPVNLRPYFNSITTKNFFVMVSAEFHPTKETYTFAEVAEIVKESLRSQINRENLEKLFSYNVSNEKLLIARVVPLFLKNLAMKYVYTTSALA
;
A
#
# COMPACT_ATOMS: atom_id res chain seq x y z
N MET A 1 39.08 51.13 53.72
CA MET A 1 39.63 50.00 53.00
C MET A 1 38.50 49.15 52.50
N SER A 2 38.24 49.26 51.24
CA SER A 2 37.07 48.73 50.52
C SER A 2 37.35 47.27 50.12
N GLY A 3 36.46 46.40 50.48
CA GLY A 3 36.41 44.99 49.99
C GLY A 3 35.25 44.85 49.02
N GLY A 4 35.58 44.74 47.74
CA GLY A 4 34.61 44.48 46.69
C GLY A 4 34.11 43.04 46.75
N ARG A 5 32.81 42.84 46.68
CA ARG A 5 32.16 41.55 46.46
C ARG A 5 32.02 41.32 44.94
N GLU A 6 32.62 40.29 44.42
CA GLU A 6 32.32 39.81 43.08
C GLU A 6 30.98 39.05 43.06
N GLU A 7 30.03 39.60 42.31
CA GLU A 7 28.77 38.88 41.94
C GLU A 7 29.06 37.80 40.94
N LYS A 8 28.85 36.54 41.33
CA LYS A 8 28.77 35.39 40.40
C LYS A 8 27.42 35.43 39.70
N THR A 9 27.44 35.76 38.42
CA THR A 9 26.31 35.58 37.53
C THR A 9 26.03 34.11 37.30
N GLU A 10 24.97 33.58 37.89
CA GLU A 10 24.42 32.27 37.54
C GLU A 10 23.84 32.30 36.13
N THR A 11 24.46 31.53 35.24
CA THR A 11 23.91 31.25 33.89
C THR A 11 22.70 30.32 34.02
N GLN A 12 21.53 30.82 33.71
CA GLN A 12 20.31 30.04 33.62
C GLN A 12 20.45 28.92 32.59
N PRO A 13 19.91 27.72 32.84
CA PRO A 13 19.96 26.61 31.88
C PRO A 13 19.06 26.94 30.65
N ALA A 14 19.67 26.88 29.47
CA ALA A 14 19.00 27.10 28.18
C ALA A 14 17.77 26.19 28.05
N CYS A 15 16.65 26.77 27.66
CA CYS A 15 15.35 26.17 27.50
C CYS A 15 15.45 24.89 26.62
N LYS A 16 14.81 23.81 27.09
CA LYS A 16 14.74 22.52 26.37
C LYS A 16 14.18 22.64 24.93
N ILE A 17 13.38 23.65 24.67
CA ILE A 17 12.81 23.96 23.36
C ILE A 17 13.89 24.40 22.35
N CYS A 18 14.83 25.26 22.75
CA CYS A 18 15.93 25.69 21.88
C CYS A 18 16.91 24.56 21.51
N ARG A 19 17.07 23.57 22.39
CA ARG A 19 17.93 22.41 22.12
C ARG A 19 17.32 21.44 21.10
N ASN A 20 15.97 21.33 21.06
CA ASN A 20 15.28 20.57 20.05
C ASN A 20 15.31 21.22 18.66
N GLU A 21 15.25 22.54 18.57
CA GLU A 21 15.35 23.23 17.27
C GLU A 21 16.76 23.13 16.65
N GLU A 22 17.81 23.15 17.45
CA GLU A 22 19.18 22.94 16.95
C GLU A 22 19.44 21.46 16.54
N TYR A 23 18.84 20.51 17.26
CA TYR A 23 18.92 19.08 16.89
C TYR A 23 18.16 18.80 15.59
N MET A 24 16.99 19.41 15.41
CA MET A 24 16.20 19.34 14.18
C MET A 24 16.91 20.03 13.00
N LYS A 25 17.55 21.18 13.20
CA LYS A 25 18.35 21.83 12.15
C LYS A 25 19.61 21.06 11.76
N LYS A 26 20.20 20.26 12.65
CA LYS A 26 21.34 19.38 12.32
C LYS A 26 20.91 18.12 11.57
N GLN A 27 19.72 17.59 11.80
CA GLN A 27 19.20 16.46 11.02
C GLN A 27 18.69 16.88 9.62
N SER A 28 18.22 18.12 9.46
CA SER A 28 17.77 18.62 8.16
C SER A 28 18.90 18.89 7.15
N LYS A 29 20.15 18.91 7.56
CA LYS A 29 21.31 19.12 6.67
C LYS A 29 21.83 17.85 5.98
N GLY A 30 21.23 16.68 6.22
CA GLY A 30 21.71 15.41 5.66
C GLY A 30 20.68 14.63 4.85
N VAL A 31 19.42 15.07 4.79
CA VAL A 31 18.40 14.45 3.93
C VAL A 31 18.37 15.26 2.63
N PRO A 32 18.73 14.67 1.47
CA PRO A 32 18.56 15.36 0.20
C PRO A 32 17.07 15.67 0.07
N THR A 33 16.70 16.94 0.15
CA THR A 33 15.36 17.36 -0.18
C THR A 33 15.14 17.00 -1.64
N ASN A 34 14.13 16.20 -1.92
CA ASN A 34 13.86 15.58 -3.22
C ASN A 34 13.54 16.59 -4.35
N ARG A 35 13.79 17.87 -4.13
CA ARG A 35 13.55 18.97 -5.09
C ARG A 35 14.48 18.95 -6.30
N ASP A 36 15.60 18.23 -6.20
CA ASP A 36 16.60 18.11 -7.29
C ASP A 36 16.48 16.80 -8.09
N ILE A 37 15.63 15.85 -7.64
CA ILE A 37 15.48 14.57 -8.32
C ILE A 37 14.36 14.67 -9.34
N ARG A 38 14.71 14.96 -10.59
CA ARG A 38 13.78 14.94 -11.74
C ARG A 38 13.25 13.54 -12.08
N TRP A 39 13.86 12.48 -11.55
CA TRP A 39 13.45 11.08 -11.79
C TRP A 39 13.75 10.20 -10.57
N ASP A 40 13.00 9.09 -10.45
CA ASP A 40 13.16 8.10 -9.39
C ASP A 40 12.91 6.69 -9.92
N ARG A 41 13.47 5.69 -9.24
CA ARG A 41 13.30 4.28 -9.59
C ARG A 41 12.00 3.74 -9.02
N LEU A 42 11.40 2.77 -9.73
CA LEU A 42 10.36 1.95 -9.16
C LEU A 42 10.95 1.07 -8.05
N ASP A 43 10.14 0.77 -7.03
CA ASP A 43 10.47 -0.30 -6.09
C ASP A 43 10.31 -1.68 -6.74
N ASN A 44 10.83 -2.72 -6.08
CA ASN A 44 10.85 -4.08 -6.63
C ASN A 44 9.45 -4.57 -7.05
N THR A 45 8.43 -4.35 -6.23
CA THR A 45 7.06 -4.78 -6.51
C THR A 45 6.42 -3.97 -7.64
N ALA A 46 6.72 -2.67 -7.71
CA ALA A 46 6.17 -1.75 -8.71
C ALA A 46 6.53 -2.13 -10.15
N HIS A 47 7.62 -2.85 -10.39
CA HIS A 47 8.02 -3.28 -11.74
C HIS A 47 7.00 -4.21 -12.41
N LEU A 48 6.22 -4.96 -11.65
CA LEU A 48 5.22 -5.89 -12.20
C LEU A 48 3.99 -5.16 -12.74
N PHE A 49 3.50 -4.14 -12.03
CA PHE A 49 2.21 -3.53 -12.32
C PHE A 49 2.08 -2.93 -13.73
N PRO A 50 3.06 -2.20 -14.29
CA PRO A 50 2.95 -1.69 -15.65
C PRO A 50 2.85 -2.77 -16.72
N VAL A 51 3.39 -3.96 -16.44
CA VAL A 51 3.44 -5.08 -17.38
C VAL A 51 2.09 -5.77 -17.51
N ILE A 52 1.37 -5.91 -16.37
CA ILE A 52 0.13 -6.67 -16.30
C ILE A 52 -1.13 -5.79 -16.31
N ALA A 53 -0.98 -4.46 -16.15
CA ALA A 53 -2.11 -3.54 -16.09
C ALA A 53 -2.78 -3.36 -17.46
N GLY A 54 -4.11 -3.31 -17.45
CA GLY A 54 -4.96 -3.08 -18.61
C GLY A 54 -6.42 -2.95 -18.21
N GLU A 55 -7.31 -2.90 -19.18
CA GLU A 55 -8.76 -2.76 -18.93
C GLU A 55 -9.36 -3.98 -18.20
N SER A 56 -8.82 -5.19 -18.43
CA SER A 56 -9.26 -6.42 -17.76
C SER A 56 -8.65 -6.59 -16.37
N MET A 57 -7.51 -5.98 -16.10
CA MET A 57 -6.80 -6.03 -14.82
C MET A 57 -6.14 -4.68 -14.56
N SER A 58 -6.85 -3.78 -13.93
CA SER A 58 -6.40 -2.38 -13.82
C SER A 58 -5.22 -2.19 -12.87
N ASN A 59 -5.04 -3.07 -11.88
CA ASN A 59 -4.12 -2.87 -10.74
C ASN A 59 -4.33 -1.51 -10.05
N VAL A 60 -5.57 -1.04 -10.04
CA VAL A 60 -6.00 0.17 -9.34
C VAL A 60 -6.76 -0.26 -8.11
N TYR A 61 -6.39 0.27 -6.97
CA TYR A 61 -7.15 0.10 -5.74
C TYR A 61 -7.84 1.40 -5.34
N ARG A 62 -8.90 1.26 -4.54
CA ARG A 62 -9.67 2.40 -4.02
C ARG A 62 -9.64 2.43 -2.50
N ILE A 63 -9.49 3.63 -1.98
CA ILE A 63 -9.73 3.97 -0.58
C ILE A 63 -10.73 5.12 -0.55
N SER A 64 -11.71 5.05 0.36
CA SER A 64 -12.76 6.05 0.45
C SER A 64 -12.94 6.52 1.88
N VAL A 65 -13.37 7.76 2.03
CA VAL A 65 -13.85 8.32 3.29
C VAL A 65 -15.24 8.90 3.09
N THR A 66 -16.15 8.60 4.03
CA THR A 66 -17.51 9.15 4.03
C THR A 66 -17.60 10.19 5.14
N LEU A 67 -17.99 11.39 4.78
CA LEU A 67 -18.21 12.51 5.69
C LEU A 67 -19.70 12.61 6.08
N LYS A 68 -20.03 13.52 6.98
CA LYS A 68 -21.42 13.76 7.38
C LYS A 68 -22.17 14.66 6.40
N GLU A 69 -21.45 15.51 5.69
CA GLU A 69 -21.97 16.54 4.78
C GLU A 69 -21.64 16.19 3.33
N GLU A 70 -22.40 16.75 2.40
CA GLU A 70 -22.13 16.60 0.97
C GLU A 70 -20.81 17.27 0.58
N ILE A 71 -20.10 16.63 -0.34
CA ILE A 71 -18.80 17.09 -0.80
C ILE A 71 -18.97 18.29 -1.74
N ASN A 72 -18.30 19.39 -1.40
CA ASN A 72 -18.13 20.53 -2.29
C ASN A 72 -16.93 20.24 -3.24
N PRO A 73 -17.16 20.08 -4.56
CA PRO A 73 -16.11 19.71 -5.50
C PRO A 73 -15.03 20.79 -5.67
N GLU A 74 -15.36 22.06 -5.52
CA GLU A 74 -14.42 23.16 -5.65
C GLU A 74 -13.45 23.19 -4.48
N LEU A 75 -13.97 23.01 -3.25
CA LEU A 75 -13.14 22.91 -2.06
C LEU A 75 -12.26 21.64 -2.11
N LEU A 76 -12.80 20.52 -2.61
CA LEU A 76 -12.02 19.29 -2.75
C LEU A 76 -10.90 19.45 -3.79
N GLN A 77 -11.14 20.14 -4.90
CA GLN A 77 -10.09 20.48 -5.87
C GLN A 77 -9.01 21.36 -5.24
N ARG A 78 -9.41 22.40 -4.51
CA ARG A 78 -8.46 23.28 -3.81
C ARG A 78 -7.62 22.51 -2.78
N ALA A 79 -8.25 21.62 -2.01
CA ALA A 79 -7.53 20.75 -1.08
C ALA A 79 -6.51 19.88 -1.80
N LEU A 80 -6.88 19.28 -2.94
CA LEU A 80 -5.98 18.48 -3.76
C LEU A 80 -4.80 19.29 -4.30
N ASP A 81 -5.05 20.50 -4.79
CA ASP A 81 -4.01 21.41 -5.28
C ASP A 81 -3.02 21.82 -4.17
N MET A 82 -3.48 21.92 -2.92
CA MET A 82 -2.64 22.21 -1.75
C MET A 82 -1.83 21.01 -1.26
N VAL A 83 -2.40 19.82 -1.33
CA VAL A 83 -1.80 18.59 -0.79
C VAL A 83 -0.78 17.99 -1.75
N LEU A 84 -1.09 17.97 -3.05
CA LEU A 84 -0.25 17.29 -4.04
C LEU A 84 1.22 17.72 -4.03
N PRO A 85 1.57 19.02 -3.92
CA PRO A 85 2.97 19.46 -3.84
C PRO A 85 3.70 18.99 -2.58
N LYS A 86 2.96 18.60 -1.54
CA LYS A 86 3.54 18.10 -0.27
C LYS A 86 3.78 16.59 -0.28
N PHE A 87 3.29 15.89 -1.31
CA PHE A 87 3.40 14.44 -1.47
C PHE A 87 4.19 14.08 -2.74
N ASP A 88 5.50 14.18 -2.68
CA ASP A 88 6.41 13.91 -3.81
C ASP A 88 6.12 12.57 -4.48
N GLY A 89 5.70 11.55 -3.69
CA GLY A 89 5.30 10.24 -4.20
C GLY A 89 4.08 10.26 -5.13
N PHE A 90 3.19 11.24 -5.01
CA PHE A 90 2.00 11.37 -5.84
C PHE A 90 2.19 12.31 -7.03
N ASN A 91 3.14 13.25 -6.94
CA ASN A 91 3.46 14.19 -8.01
C ASN A 91 4.39 13.59 -9.09
N LEU A 92 4.07 12.38 -9.51
CA LEU A 92 4.90 11.62 -10.45
C LEU A 92 4.12 11.14 -11.65
N ARG A 93 4.85 10.93 -12.75
CA ARG A 93 4.39 10.23 -13.94
C ARG A 93 5.29 9.03 -14.23
N LEU A 94 4.70 7.96 -14.75
CA LEU A 94 5.44 6.77 -15.16
C LEU A 94 6.01 6.97 -16.57
N ARG A 95 7.28 6.64 -16.74
CA ARG A 95 7.99 6.66 -18.01
C ARG A 95 8.52 5.27 -18.34
N GLN A 96 8.59 5.01 -19.62
CA GLN A 96 9.17 3.80 -20.18
C GLN A 96 10.53 4.12 -20.79
N GLY A 97 11.60 3.57 -20.20
CA GLY A 97 12.94 3.60 -20.77
C GLY A 97 13.22 2.38 -21.65
N VAL A 98 14.45 2.27 -22.14
CA VAL A 98 14.89 1.12 -22.95
C VAL A 98 14.93 -0.17 -22.13
N PHE A 99 15.39 -0.08 -20.88
CA PHE A 99 15.61 -1.24 -20.01
C PHE A 99 14.65 -1.33 -18.82
N TRP A 100 14.11 -0.18 -18.33
CA TRP A 100 13.30 -0.09 -17.13
C TRP A 100 12.21 0.96 -17.26
N TYR A 101 11.12 0.78 -16.50
CA TYR A 101 10.21 1.86 -16.15
C TYR A 101 10.87 2.73 -15.07
N TYR A 102 10.56 4.02 -15.07
CA TYR A 102 11.01 4.95 -14.06
C TYR A 102 9.96 6.02 -13.81
N PHE A 103 10.05 6.66 -12.65
CA PHE A 103 9.22 7.81 -12.34
C PHE A 103 9.93 9.09 -12.73
N GLU A 104 9.15 10.04 -13.19
CA GLU A 104 9.59 11.39 -13.47
C GLU A 104 8.61 12.36 -12.81
N GLU A 105 9.11 13.47 -12.27
CA GLU A 105 8.27 14.51 -11.70
C GLU A 105 7.25 15.01 -12.73
N ASN A 106 6.01 15.18 -12.28
CA ASN A 106 4.92 15.61 -13.14
C ASN A 106 4.62 17.10 -12.92
N GLY A 107 5.20 17.97 -13.73
CA GLY A 107 4.99 19.42 -13.65
C GLY A 107 3.60 19.92 -14.07
N LYS A 108 2.63 19.02 -14.33
CA LYS A 108 1.27 19.42 -14.71
C LYS A 108 0.44 19.75 -13.46
N ALA A 109 -0.58 20.58 -13.63
CA ALA A 109 -1.57 20.84 -12.59
C ALA A 109 -2.22 19.53 -12.11
N ALA A 110 -2.66 19.48 -10.85
CA ALA A 110 -3.31 18.32 -10.25
C ALA A 110 -4.47 17.78 -11.11
N PRO A 111 -4.75 16.47 -11.07
CA PRO A 111 -5.87 15.90 -11.81
C PRO A 111 -7.19 16.55 -11.37
N LYS A 112 -8.13 16.70 -12.31
CA LYS A 112 -9.44 17.28 -11.98
C LYS A 112 -10.25 16.32 -11.12
N VAL A 113 -10.73 16.82 -9.99
CA VAL A 113 -11.76 16.15 -9.18
C VAL A 113 -13.04 16.05 -10.00
N ARG A 114 -13.70 14.89 -9.98
CA ARG A 114 -14.93 14.65 -10.75
C ARG A 114 -15.95 13.91 -9.90
N MET A 115 -17.23 14.14 -10.19
CA MET A 115 -18.28 13.29 -9.67
C MET A 115 -18.10 11.86 -10.22
N GLU A 116 -18.29 10.88 -9.37
CA GLU A 116 -18.23 9.46 -9.77
C GLU A 116 -19.39 9.14 -10.71
N ASN A 117 -19.07 8.66 -11.88
CA ASN A 117 -20.05 8.29 -12.92
C ASN A 117 -19.74 6.94 -13.57
N ASN A 118 -18.89 6.14 -12.94
CA ASN A 118 -18.42 4.86 -13.49
C ASN A 118 -18.14 3.87 -12.36
N PHE A 119 -17.96 2.58 -12.70
CA PHE A 119 -17.56 1.56 -11.73
C PHE A 119 -16.17 1.86 -11.12
N PRO A 120 -15.92 1.42 -9.87
CA PRO A 120 -14.67 1.68 -9.16
C PRO A 120 -13.50 0.90 -9.74
N CYS A 121 -12.27 1.35 -9.40
CA CYS A 121 -11.01 0.70 -9.75
C CYS A 121 -10.77 0.49 -11.25
N ARG A 122 -11.38 1.30 -12.09
CA ARG A 122 -11.18 1.28 -13.53
C ARG A 122 -9.74 1.67 -13.90
N TYR A 123 -9.21 1.08 -14.97
CA TYR A 123 -7.87 1.41 -15.47
C TYR A 123 -7.67 2.93 -15.64
N ILE A 124 -6.53 3.44 -15.20
CA ILE A 124 -6.18 4.87 -15.29
C ILE A 124 -5.38 5.10 -16.57
N GLN A 125 -6.05 5.64 -17.58
CA GLN A 125 -5.39 6.09 -18.80
C GLN A 125 -4.60 7.36 -18.52
N GLN A 126 -3.29 7.24 -18.31
CA GLN A 126 -2.44 8.34 -17.86
C GLN A 126 -2.47 9.54 -18.83
N ASN A 127 -2.52 9.31 -20.14
CA ASN A 127 -2.60 10.37 -21.16
C ASN A 127 -3.87 11.22 -21.01
N LYS A 128 -4.96 10.66 -20.53
CA LYS A 128 -6.23 11.37 -20.28
C LYS A 128 -6.34 11.95 -18.86
N ASN A 129 -5.41 11.63 -17.98
CA ASN A 129 -5.40 12.05 -16.56
C ASN A 129 -4.19 12.94 -16.22
N ARG A 130 -3.80 13.84 -17.13
CA ARG A 130 -2.63 14.71 -16.95
C ARG A 130 -1.34 13.97 -16.59
N SER A 131 -1.22 12.71 -16.99
CA SER A 131 -0.14 11.77 -16.70
C SER A 131 -0.05 11.29 -15.24
N TYR A 132 -1.02 11.64 -14.37
CA TYR A 132 -1.07 11.14 -13.01
C TYR A 132 -1.57 9.69 -12.95
N MET A 133 -1.05 8.94 -11.99
CA MET A 133 -1.34 7.53 -11.73
C MET A 133 -2.37 7.34 -10.62
N PHE A 134 -3.08 8.38 -10.26
CA PHE A 134 -4.19 8.36 -9.31
C PHE A 134 -5.30 9.29 -9.79
N ARG A 135 -6.50 9.12 -9.25
CA ARG A 135 -7.61 10.05 -9.45
C ARG A 135 -8.40 10.23 -8.17
N VAL A 136 -9.00 11.39 -8.01
CA VAL A 136 -9.91 11.71 -6.93
C VAL A 136 -11.30 11.92 -7.52
N THR A 137 -12.27 11.18 -7.00
CA THR A 137 -13.68 11.34 -7.34
C THR A 137 -14.51 11.54 -6.07
N TYR A 138 -15.73 12.03 -6.21
CA TYR A 138 -16.65 12.15 -5.09
C TYR A 138 -18.05 11.68 -5.50
N TYR A 139 -18.82 11.24 -4.52
CA TYR A 139 -20.23 10.92 -4.67
C TYR A 139 -20.97 11.22 -3.37
N LYS A 140 -21.92 12.17 -3.42
CA LYS A 140 -22.62 12.67 -2.22
C LYS A 140 -21.59 13.05 -1.12
N CYS A 141 -21.64 12.38 0.02
CA CYS A 141 -20.78 12.61 1.18
C CYS A 141 -19.44 11.87 1.13
N ARG A 142 -19.11 11.16 0.03
CA ARG A 142 -17.94 10.28 -0.05
C ARG A 142 -16.87 10.82 -0.98
N ILE A 143 -15.63 10.90 -0.49
CA ILE A 143 -14.42 11.15 -1.27
C ILE A 143 -13.79 9.80 -1.59
N ASN A 144 -13.46 9.56 -2.85
CA ASN A 144 -12.77 8.35 -3.31
C ASN A 144 -11.40 8.72 -3.86
N LEU A 145 -10.38 8.04 -3.38
CA LEU A 145 -9.04 8.03 -3.96
C LEU A 145 -8.82 6.69 -4.64
N GLU A 146 -8.50 6.71 -5.92
CA GLU A 146 -8.09 5.53 -6.68
C GLU A 146 -6.65 5.70 -7.14
N VAL A 147 -5.84 4.69 -6.90
CA VAL A 147 -4.40 4.72 -7.13
C VAL A 147 -3.98 3.52 -7.96
N PHE A 148 -3.23 3.75 -9.02
CA PHE A 148 -2.52 2.70 -9.73
C PHE A 148 -1.39 2.18 -8.85
N HIS A 149 -1.38 0.89 -8.55
CA HIS A 149 -0.54 0.28 -7.52
C HIS A 149 0.98 0.42 -7.77
N VAL A 150 1.37 0.81 -8.98
CA VAL A 150 2.77 1.18 -9.28
C VAL A 150 3.28 2.31 -8.41
N LEU A 151 2.40 3.23 -8.00
CA LEU A 151 2.76 4.45 -7.30
C LEU A 151 3.08 4.22 -5.83
N THR A 152 2.22 3.46 -5.16
CA THR A 152 2.30 3.18 -3.71
C THR A 152 1.35 2.06 -3.33
N ASP A 153 1.54 1.51 -2.14
CA ASP A 153 0.64 0.55 -1.52
C ASP A 153 -0.51 1.23 -0.73
N GLY A 154 -1.34 0.41 -0.09
CA GLY A 154 -2.49 0.89 0.67
C GLY A 154 -2.13 1.89 1.78
N MET A 155 -0.96 1.75 2.42
CA MET A 155 -0.55 2.67 3.49
C MET A 155 -0.21 4.06 2.94
N GLY A 156 0.51 4.15 1.82
CA GLY A 156 0.79 5.43 1.18
C GLY A 156 -0.50 6.10 0.68
N GLY A 157 -1.43 5.32 0.12
CA GLY A 157 -2.75 5.82 -0.29
C GLY A 157 -3.58 6.33 0.89
N ILE A 158 -3.59 5.62 2.03
CA ILE A 158 -4.29 6.05 3.26
C ILE A 158 -3.72 7.38 3.77
N ASN A 159 -2.40 7.53 3.80
CA ASN A 159 -1.76 8.75 4.28
C ASN A 159 -2.13 9.95 3.39
N PHE A 160 -2.11 9.75 2.07
CA PHE A 160 -2.53 10.78 1.12
C PHE A 160 -4.01 11.17 1.30
N LEU A 161 -4.91 10.18 1.41
CA LEU A 161 -6.34 10.43 1.58
C LEU A 161 -6.65 11.12 2.92
N LYS A 162 -5.94 10.75 3.99
CA LYS A 162 -6.08 11.42 5.30
C LYS A 162 -5.72 12.90 5.21
N GLU A 163 -4.59 13.23 4.60
CA GLU A 163 -4.17 14.62 4.44
C GLU A 163 -5.12 15.39 3.51
N LEU A 164 -5.55 14.77 2.40
CA LEU A 164 -6.53 15.37 1.50
C LEU A 164 -7.85 15.68 2.21
N THR A 165 -8.35 14.74 3.01
CA THR A 165 -9.57 14.91 3.79
C THR A 165 -9.41 15.99 4.85
N TYR A 166 -8.27 16.01 5.51
CA TYR A 166 -7.94 17.02 6.52
C TYR A 166 -7.94 18.43 5.93
N GLN A 167 -7.25 18.66 4.81
CA GLN A 167 -7.22 19.94 4.15
C GLN A 167 -8.60 20.34 3.60
N TYR A 168 -9.37 19.38 3.08
CA TYR A 168 -10.75 19.61 2.67
C TYR A 168 -11.62 20.11 3.84
N LEU A 169 -11.57 19.44 4.99
CA LEU A 169 -12.34 19.83 6.18
C LEU A 169 -11.91 21.22 6.70
N ARG A 170 -10.62 21.54 6.68
CA ARG A 170 -10.13 22.89 7.04
C ARG A 170 -10.67 23.98 6.11
N LEU A 171 -10.81 23.67 4.81
CA LEU A 171 -11.39 24.63 3.85
C LEU A 171 -12.91 24.75 3.99
N ALA A 172 -13.59 23.66 4.38
CA ALA A 172 -15.04 23.65 4.55
C ALA A 172 -15.48 24.28 5.88
N HIS A 173 -14.67 24.16 6.95
CA HIS A 173 -14.99 24.60 8.30
C HIS A 173 -13.92 25.55 8.83
N LYS A 174 -14.23 26.84 8.90
CA LYS A 174 -13.30 27.90 9.32
C LYS A 174 -12.79 27.72 10.76
N ASP A 175 -13.64 27.22 11.65
CA ASP A 175 -13.29 26.94 13.05
C ASP A 175 -12.18 25.87 13.20
N LEU A 176 -12.05 24.99 12.23
CA LEU A 176 -10.96 24.00 12.20
C LEU A 176 -9.63 24.63 11.78
N GLN A 177 -9.64 25.70 11.01
CA GLN A 177 -8.40 26.39 10.60
C GLN A 177 -7.67 27.01 11.79
N GLU A 178 -8.41 27.51 12.77
CA GLU A 178 -7.86 28.18 13.96
C GLU A 178 -7.36 27.16 15.01
N LYS A 179 -7.98 25.99 15.07
CA LYS A 179 -7.73 24.98 16.12
C LYS A 179 -6.70 23.94 15.76
N LEU A 180 -6.44 23.76 14.47
CA LEU A 180 -5.65 22.63 13.96
C LEU A 180 -4.41 23.13 13.21
N GLY A 181 -3.31 22.38 13.33
CA GLY A 181 -2.07 22.66 12.60
C GLY A 181 -2.22 22.58 11.07
N ASP A 182 -1.20 22.98 10.33
CA ASP A 182 -1.25 23.10 8.86
C ASP A 182 -1.19 21.77 8.11
N SER A 183 -0.86 20.66 8.78
CA SER A 183 -0.79 19.32 8.22
C SER A 183 -0.88 18.26 9.30
N LEU A 184 -1.45 17.08 8.97
CA LEU A 184 -1.51 15.91 9.86
C LEU A 184 -0.16 15.22 10.03
N SER A 185 0.66 15.20 9.00
CA SER A 185 1.92 14.47 9.00
C SER A 185 2.87 14.98 7.91
N VAL A 186 3.94 15.62 8.32
CA VAL A 186 4.98 16.12 7.42
C VAL A 186 5.99 15.02 7.06
N ASP A 187 6.28 14.11 7.98
CA ASP A 187 7.43 13.20 7.87
C ASP A 187 7.21 11.99 6.97
N THR A 188 5.97 11.52 6.82
CA THR A 188 5.67 10.32 6.00
C THR A 188 5.48 10.63 4.52
N SER A 189 5.25 11.88 4.15
CA SER A 189 5.00 12.29 2.77
C SER A 189 6.26 12.32 1.90
N LEU A 190 7.42 12.51 2.50
CA LEU A 190 8.68 12.78 1.82
C LEU A 190 9.62 11.56 1.75
N ASN A 191 9.35 10.50 2.51
CA ASN A 191 10.23 9.33 2.52
C ASN A 191 9.99 8.42 1.32
N ARG A 192 10.84 8.53 0.33
CA ARG A 192 10.86 7.71 -0.88
C ARG A 192 11.99 6.68 -0.90
N GLU A 193 12.49 6.31 0.25
CA GLU A 193 13.51 5.28 0.38
C GLU A 193 13.01 3.95 -0.21
N ASP A 194 13.88 3.28 -0.97
CA ASP A 194 13.63 1.90 -1.38
C ASP A 194 13.98 0.96 -0.22
N SER A 195 12.97 0.66 0.59
CA SER A 195 13.13 -0.18 1.77
C SER A 195 13.39 -1.65 1.45
N PHE A 196 13.08 -2.11 0.24
CA PHE A 196 13.51 -3.43 -0.21
C PHE A 196 15.02 -3.49 -0.39
N LEU A 197 15.60 -2.52 -1.09
CA LEU A 197 17.05 -2.47 -1.29
C LEU A 197 17.82 -2.21 0.00
N LYS A 198 17.29 -1.37 0.88
CA LYS A 198 17.91 -1.07 2.19
C LYS A 198 18.00 -2.29 3.09
N ASN A 199 16.96 -3.10 3.13
CA ASN A 199 16.87 -4.26 4.00
C ASN A 199 17.26 -5.59 3.31
N TYR A 200 17.71 -5.52 2.05
CA TYR A 200 18.12 -6.70 1.28
C TYR A 200 19.32 -7.39 1.91
N LYS A 201 19.19 -8.71 2.06
CA LYS A 201 20.31 -9.59 2.38
C LYS A 201 20.43 -10.69 1.31
N LYS A 202 21.66 -10.99 0.89
CA LYS A 202 21.89 -12.07 -0.05
C LYS A 202 21.36 -13.37 0.56
N SER A 203 20.38 -13.97 -0.07
CA SER A 203 19.72 -15.18 0.39
C SER A 203 19.90 -16.31 -0.64
N SER A 204 20.09 -17.53 -0.17
CA SER A 204 20.03 -18.76 -0.96
C SER A 204 18.61 -19.34 -1.01
N ALA A 205 17.61 -18.60 -0.54
CA ALA A 205 16.23 -19.06 -0.55
C ALA A 205 15.78 -19.41 -1.97
N LYS A 206 15.16 -20.58 -2.11
CA LYS A 206 14.47 -20.94 -3.35
C LYS A 206 13.15 -20.18 -3.39
N GLY A 207 12.73 -19.75 -4.59
CA GLY A 207 11.47 -19.07 -4.77
C GLY A 207 10.25 -19.88 -4.32
N TYR A 208 9.09 -19.28 -4.43
CA TYR A 208 7.83 -19.95 -4.10
C TYR A 208 7.71 -21.26 -4.88
N GLN A 209 7.72 -22.38 -4.17
CA GLN A 209 7.32 -23.67 -4.71
C GLN A 209 5.90 -23.95 -4.24
N THR A 210 4.92 -23.61 -5.05
CA THR A 210 3.52 -23.81 -4.71
C THR A 210 2.91 -24.90 -5.58
N LYS A 211 2.14 -25.81 -4.96
CA LYS A 211 1.27 -26.73 -5.68
C LYS A 211 0.14 -25.97 -6.36
N LYS A 212 -0.44 -26.51 -7.40
CA LYS A 212 -1.61 -25.95 -8.06
C LYS A 212 -2.76 -25.77 -7.06
N ALA A 213 -3.35 -24.57 -7.01
CA ALA A 213 -4.47 -24.29 -6.12
C ALA A 213 -5.82 -24.68 -6.74
N TYR A 214 -6.83 -24.86 -5.90
CA TYR A 214 -8.21 -24.99 -6.34
C TYR A 214 -8.66 -23.69 -7.01
N LEU A 215 -9.20 -23.79 -8.22
CA LEU A 215 -9.73 -22.65 -8.96
C LEU A 215 -11.24 -22.61 -8.83
N ILE A 216 -11.76 -21.54 -8.24
CA ILE A 216 -13.19 -21.29 -8.16
C ILE A 216 -13.74 -21.13 -9.57
N ARG A 217 -14.76 -21.91 -9.90
CA ARG A 217 -15.48 -21.83 -11.17
C ARG A 217 -16.86 -21.21 -10.93
N GLY A 218 -17.36 -20.49 -11.90
CA GLY A 218 -18.67 -19.86 -11.83
C GLY A 218 -18.94 -18.98 -13.05
N GLU A 219 -20.13 -18.42 -13.11
CA GLU A 219 -20.49 -17.45 -14.12
C GLU A 219 -19.67 -16.17 -13.96
N LYS A 220 -19.20 -15.66 -15.07
CA LYS A 220 -18.44 -14.40 -15.08
C LYS A 220 -19.40 -13.25 -15.43
N LEU A 221 -19.22 -12.13 -14.75
CA LEU A 221 -19.87 -10.89 -15.17
C LEU A 221 -19.44 -10.51 -16.59
N ARG A 222 -20.30 -9.83 -17.32
CA ARG A 222 -19.97 -9.33 -18.67
C ARG A 222 -18.85 -8.29 -18.58
N PRO A 223 -18.06 -8.12 -19.65
CA PRO A 223 -17.07 -7.06 -19.72
C PRO A 223 -17.69 -5.69 -19.41
N GLY A 224 -17.16 -4.98 -18.42
CA GLY A 224 -17.67 -3.69 -17.95
C GLY A 224 -18.71 -3.77 -16.82
N GLU A 225 -19.19 -4.96 -16.46
CA GLU A 225 -19.99 -5.14 -15.25
C GLU A 225 -19.10 -5.26 -14.02
N PHE A 226 -19.58 -4.71 -12.91
CA PHE A 226 -18.87 -4.71 -11.64
C PHE A 226 -19.86 -4.84 -10.47
N GLY A 227 -19.62 -5.78 -9.59
CA GLY A 227 -20.40 -5.98 -8.37
C GLY A 227 -19.61 -5.60 -7.13
N VAL A 228 -20.27 -4.95 -6.16
CA VAL A 228 -19.70 -4.66 -4.83
C VAL A 228 -20.66 -5.18 -3.78
N MET A 229 -20.14 -5.97 -2.86
CA MET A 229 -20.87 -6.44 -1.67
C MET A 229 -20.27 -5.80 -0.43
N HIS A 230 -21.10 -5.24 0.42
CA HIS A 230 -20.70 -4.66 1.70
C HIS A 230 -21.17 -5.51 2.85
N GLY A 231 -20.24 -5.90 3.72
CA GLY A 231 -20.54 -6.56 5.00
C GLY A 231 -20.18 -5.63 6.17
N TYR A 232 -21.06 -5.52 7.14
CA TYR A 232 -20.84 -4.69 8.34
C TYR A 232 -20.83 -5.59 9.58
N MET A 233 -19.78 -5.45 10.38
CA MET A 233 -19.59 -6.21 11.60
C MET A 233 -19.22 -5.27 12.75
N LYS A 234 -19.76 -5.53 13.93
CA LYS A 234 -19.38 -4.78 15.14
C LYS A 234 -18.02 -5.26 15.62
N ILE A 235 -17.05 -4.35 15.65
CA ILE A 235 -15.66 -4.68 16.02
C ILE A 235 -15.53 -5.32 17.41
N PRO A 236 -16.23 -4.84 18.47
CA PRO A 236 -16.15 -5.50 19.79
C PRO A 236 -16.59 -6.97 19.78
N GLU A 237 -17.67 -7.28 19.05
CA GLU A 237 -18.18 -8.65 18.92
C GLU A 237 -17.20 -9.54 18.15
N LEU A 238 -16.70 -9.04 17.03
CA LEU A 238 -15.69 -9.74 16.23
C LEU A 238 -14.41 -10.01 17.06
N LYS A 239 -13.92 -9.02 17.80
CA LYS A 239 -12.76 -9.19 18.69
C LYS A 239 -13.00 -10.26 19.76
N ARG A 240 -14.20 -10.31 20.35
CA ARG A 240 -14.56 -11.32 21.35
C ARG A 240 -14.48 -12.74 20.78
N VAL A 241 -15.03 -12.94 19.59
CA VAL A 241 -14.98 -14.25 18.89
C VAL A 241 -13.53 -14.63 18.58
N CYS A 242 -12.77 -13.72 17.96
CA CYS A 242 -11.36 -13.96 17.62
C CYS A 242 -10.52 -14.29 18.87
N HIS A 243 -10.73 -13.57 19.97
CA HIS A 243 -10.03 -13.81 21.23
C HIS A 243 -10.36 -15.18 21.82
N ALA A 244 -11.65 -15.57 21.81
CA ALA A 244 -12.07 -16.89 22.25
C ALA A 244 -11.45 -18.05 21.45
N MET A 245 -11.18 -17.82 20.16
CA MET A 245 -10.53 -18.78 19.27
C MET A 245 -8.98 -18.66 19.26
N GLY A 246 -8.39 -17.69 19.96
CA GLY A 246 -6.95 -17.46 19.98
C GLY A 246 -6.35 -17.04 18.61
N ILE A 247 -7.14 -16.36 17.78
CA ILE A 247 -6.78 -15.91 16.43
C ILE A 247 -6.96 -14.40 16.27
N SER A 248 -6.26 -13.80 15.33
CA SER A 248 -6.43 -12.40 14.94
C SER A 248 -7.67 -12.22 14.04
N ILE A 249 -8.15 -10.98 13.92
CA ILE A 249 -9.25 -10.64 13.00
C ILE A 249 -8.90 -11.04 11.56
N ASN A 250 -7.64 -10.84 11.15
CA ASN A 250 -7.21 -11.21 9.80
C ASN A 250 -7.24 -12.74 9.60
N GLU A 251 -6.71 -13.51 10.55
CA GLU A 251 -6.78 -14.98 10.53
C GLU A 251 -8.23 -15.46 10.49
N TYR A 252 -9.12 -14.83 11.27
CA TYR A 252 -10.55 -15.16 11.26
C TYR A 252 -11.19 -14.93 9.89
N LEU A 253 -11.01 -13.74 9.31
CA LEU A 253 -11.62 -13.39 8.01
C LEU A 253 -11.08 -14.29 6.88
N VAL A 254 -9.79 -14.59 6.89
CA VAL A 254 -9.19 -15.53 5.93
C VAL A 254 -9.77 -16.93 6.12
N SER A 255 -9.97 -17.37 7.37
CA SER A 255 -10.60 -18.67 7.68
C SER A 255 -12.05 -18.72 7.22
N VAL A 256 -12.84 -17.66 7.44
CA VAL A 256 -14.21 -17.56 6.92
C VAL A 256 -14.24 -17.67 5.41
N TYR A 257 -13.33 -17.00 4.72
CA TYR A 257 -13.25 -17.07 3.26
C TYR A 257 -12.90 -18.49 2.77
N ILE A 258 -11.89 -19.11 3.37
CA ILE A 258 -11.49 -20.50 3.05
C ILE A 258 -12.63 -21.48 3.36
N TRP A 259 -13.29 -21.30 4.50
CA TRP A 259 -14.45 -22.10 4.90
C TRP A 259 -15.59 -21.98 3.90
N SER A 260 -15.91 -20.78 3.46
CA SER A 260 -16.95 -20.57 2.44
C SER A 260 -16.62 -21.27 1.12
N VAL A 261 -15.36 -21.23 0.68
CA VAL A 261 -14.95 -21.99 -0.52
C VAL A 261 -15.05 -23.48 -0.30
N TYR A 262 -14.67 -23.98 0.88
CA TYR A 262 -14.75 -25.40 1.22
C TYR A 262 -16.20 -25.90 1.25
N THR A 263 -17.11 -25.13 1.86
CA THR A 263 -18.53 -25.54 1.97
C THR A 263 -19.30 -25.33 0.67
N GLU A 264 -19.17 -24.16 0.03
CA GLU A 264 -19.98 -23.81 -1.13
C GLU A 264 -19.45 -24.33 -2.46
N CYS A 265 -18.13 -24.42 -2.62
CA CYS A 265 -17.53 -24.83 -3.88
C CYS A 265 -17.07 -26.30 -3.88
N LEU A 266 -16.61 -26.83 -2.75
CA LEU A 266 -16.19 -28.22 -2.60
C LEU A 266 -17.25 -29.09 -1.90
N HIS A 267 -18.35 -28.51 -1.43
CA HIS A 267 -19.44 -29.17 -0.71
C HIS A 267 -18.95 -30.03 0.47
N GLY A 268 -17.90 -29.54 1.16
CA GLY A 268 -17.29 -30.26 2.27
C GLY A 268 -16.44 -31.47 1.88
N MET A 269 -16.20 -31.70 0.59
CA MET A 269 -15.50 -32.88 0.10
C MET A 269 -13.99 -32.69 0.01
N PRO A 270 -13.19 -33.76 0.08
CA PRO A 270 -11.74 -33.72 -0.16
C PRO A 270 -11.39 -33.19 -1.55
N SER A 271 -10.27 -32.51 -1.67
CA SER A 271 -9.77 -31.98 -2.93
C SER A 271 -8.30 -32.35 -3.18
N LYS A 272 -7.95 -32.62 -4.44
CA LYS A 272 -6.55 -32.85 -4.86
C LYS A 272 -5.71 -31.57 -4.79
N CYS A 273 -6.35 -30.40 -4.86
CA CYS A 273 -5.70 -29.11 -4.82
C CYS A 273 -6.07 -28.37 -3.53
N PRO A 274 -5.13 -27.69 -2.87
CA PRO A 274 -5.41 -26.87 -1.71
C PRO A 274 -6.21 -25.61 -2.09
N ILE A 275 -7.04 -25.11 -1.17
CA ILE A 275 -7.60 -23.77 -1.21
C ILE A 275 -6.50 -22.82 -0.73
N ARG A 276 -6.25 -21.76 -1.49
CA ARG A 276 -5.23 -20.75 -1.17
C ARG A 276 -5.79 -19.35 -1.21
N VAL A 277 -5.42 -18.55 -0.21
CA VAL A 277 -5.74 -17.12 -0.13
C VAL A 277 -4.43 -16.35 -0.03
N ALA A 278 -4.18 -15.48 -0.99
CA ALA A 278 -3.04 -14.58 -0.96
C ALA A 278 -3.30 -13.43 0.02
N VAL A 279 -2.41 -13.26 0.99
CA VAL A 279 -2.52 -12.24 2.04
C VAL A 279 -1.33 -11.28 1.94
N PRO A 280 -1.54 -10.00 1.62
CA PRO A 280 -0.47 -9.00 1.62
C PRO A 280 -0.07 -8.65 3.05
N VAL A 281 1.22 -8.70 3.33
CA VAL A 281 1.80 -8.36 4.63
C VAL A 281 2.60 -7.07 4.54
N ASN A 282 2.19 -6.03 5.28
CA ASN A 282 2.93 -4.79 5.39
C ASN A 282 4.26 -5.03 6.14
N LEU A 283 5.38 -4.73 5.49
CA LEU A 283 6.71 -4.97 6.04
C LEU A 283 7.20 -3.86 6.97
N ARG A 284 6.60 -2.67 6.95
CA ARG A 284 7.08 -1.52 7.71
C ARG A 284 7.26 -1.78 9.21
N PRO A 285 6.32 -2.45 9.91
CA PRO A 285 6.50 -2.75 11.33
C PRO A 285 7.66 -3.69 11.63
N TYR A 286 7.99 -4.60 10.70
CA TYR A 286 9.05 -5.59 10.88
C TYR A 286 10.46 -5.02 10.62
N PHE A 287 10.56 -3.95 9.80
CA PHE A 287 11.84 -3.39 9.33
C PHE A 287 12.01 -1.90 9.66
N ASN A 288 11.17 -1.35 10.55
CA ASN A 288 11.21 0.07 10.98
C ASN A 288 11.28 1.04 9.79
N SER A 289 10.48 0.78 8.75
CA SER A 289 10.43 1.60 7.55
C SER A 289 9.28 2.60 7.63
N ILE A 290 9.52 3.81 7.12
CA ILE A 290 8.52 4.86 6.94
C ILE A 290 8.31 5.19 5.46
N THR A 291 8.79 4.34 4.55
CA THR A 291 8.69 4.60 3.10
C THR A 291 7.27 4.78 2.62
N THR A 292 7.08 5.68 1.65
CA THR A 292 5.82 5.88 0.93
C THR A 292 5.71 5.00 -0.32
N LYS A 293 6.81 4.35 -0.76
CA LYS A 293 6.80 3.35 -1.84
C LYS A 293 6.11 2.06 -1.38
N ASN A 294 5.85 1.13 -2.31
CA ASN A 294 5.39 -0.21 -1.94
C ASN A 294 6.41 -0.90 -1.03
N PHE A 295 5.95 -1.42 0.09
CA PHE A 295 6.79 -2.23 0.97
C PHE A 295 5.96 -3.30 1.66
N PHE A 296 5.60 -4.33 0.87
CA PHE A 296 4.83 -5.49 1.31
C PHE A 296 5.29 -6.75 0.58
N VAL A 297 4.95 -7.90 1.12
CA VAL A 297 5.08 -9.20 0.45
C VAL A 297 3.76 -9.95 0.52
N MET A 298 3.57 -10.89 -0.42
CA MET A 298 2.43 -11.79 -0.38
C MET A 298 2.83 -13.07 0.37
N VAL A 299 2.01 -13.46 1.34
CA VAL A 299 2.05 -14.82 1.92
C VAL A 299 0.79 -15.57 1.50
N SER A 300 0.81 -16.89 1.57
CA SER A 300 -0.32 -17.71 1.15
C SER A 300 -0.89 -18.49 2.33
N ALA A 301 -2.10 -18.15 2.76
CA ALA A 301 -2.86 -19.03 3.65
C ALA A 301 -3.30 -20.26 2.86
N GLU A 302 -2.93 -21.44 3.31
CA GLU A 302 -3.23 -22.69 2.62
C GLU A 302 -4.07 -23.61 3.50
N PHE A 303 -5.12 -24.18 2.92
CA PHE A 303 -5.94 -25.23 3.49
C PHE A 303 -6.10 -26.35 2.46
N HIS A 304 -5.64 -27.56 2.78
CA HIS A 304 -5.78 -28.73 1.93
C HIS A 304 -6.77 -29.71 2.54
N PRO A 305 -8.00 -29.79 2.05
CA PRO A 305 -9.00 -30.73 2.54
C PRO A 305 -8.65 -32.16 2.08
N THR A 306 -8.16 -32.97 3.01
CA THR A 306 -7.73 -34.37 2.73
C THR A 306 -8.64 -35.41 3.39
N LYS A 307 -9.39 -35.02 4.42
CA LYS A 307 -10.38 -35.89 5.09
C LYS A 307 -11.80 -35.51 4.71
N GLU A 308 -12.76 -36.41 4.97
CA GLU A 308 -14.15 -36.26 4.56
C GLU A 308 -14.89 -35.06 5.17
N THR A 309 -14.52 -34.67 6.41
CA THR A 309 -15.17 -33.56 7.08
C THR A 309 -14.18 -32.75 7.90
N TYR A 310 -14.42 -31.44 7.94
CA TYR A 310 -13.72 -30.49 8.81
C TYR A 310 -14.74 -29.61 9.52
N THR A 311 -14.44 -29.17 10.70
CA THR A 311 -15.15 -28.09 11.40
C THR A 311 -14.51 -26.76 11.07
N PHE A 312 -15.25 -25.67 11.27
CA PHE A 312 -14.68 -24.31 11.10
C PHE A 312 -13.48 -24.08 12.05
N ALA A 313 -13.53 -24.60 13.26
CA ALA A 313 -12.43 -24.47 14.21
C ALA A 313 -11.13 -25.15 13.73
N GLU A 314 -11.23 -26.33 13.14
CA GLU A 314 -10.08 -27.03 12.55
C GLU A 314 -9.50 -26.24 11.38
N VAL A 315 -10.34 -25.71 10.48
CA VAL A 315 -9.91 -24.87 9.36
C VAL A 315 -9.22 -23.61 9.87
N ALA A 316 -9.78 -22.95 10.89
CA ALA A 316 -9.22 -21.75 11.47
C ALA A 316 -7.85 -22.00 12.12
N GLU A 317 -7.64 -23.15 12.78
CA GLU A 317 -6.34 -23.51 13.35
C GLU A 317 -5.30 -23.79 12.24
N ILE A 318 -5.67 -24.50 11.18
CA ILE A 318 -4.78 -24.76 10.03
C ILE A 318 -4.38 -23.42 9.36
N VAL A 319 -5.32 -22.50 9.16
CA VAL A 319 -5.06 -21.18 8.57
C VAL A 319 -4.12 -20.36 9.45
N LYS A 320 -4.37 -20.35 10.77
CA LYS A 320 -3.52 -19.70 11.76
C LYS A 320 -2.08 -20.20 11.70
N GLU A 321 -1.89 -21.53 11.73
CA GLU A 321 -0.56 -22.14 11.63
C GLU A 321 0.12 -21.79 10.30
N SER A 322 -0.61 -21.89 9.19
CA SER A 322 -0.12 -21.53 7.85
C SER A 322 0.35 -20.08 7.77
N LEU A 323 -0.40 -19.12 8.34
CA LEU A 323 -0.02 -17.73 8.34
C LEU A 323 1.12 -17.42 9.32
N ARG A 324 1.05 -17.92 10.55
CA ARG A 324 2.06 -17.62 11.59
C ARG A 324 3.43 -18.22 11.28
N SER A 325 3.49 -19.37 10.63
CA SER A 325 4.75 -19.96 10.18
C SER A 325 5.47 -19.08 9.13
N GLN A 326 4.72 -18.33 8.34
CA GLN A 326 5.25 -17.46 7.27
C GLN A 326 5.48 -16.01 7.74
N ILE A 327 4.61 -15.48 8.63
CA ILE A 327 4.63 -14.07 9.05
C ILE A 327 5.55 -13.88 10.26
N ASN A 328 6.85 -14.03 10.02
CA ASN A 328 7.90 -13.65 10.95
C ASN A 328 9.02 -12.92 10.19
N ARG A 329 9.81 -12.13 10.92
CA ARG A 329 10.82 -11.25 10.31
C ARG A 329 11.80 -11.99 9.39
N GLU A 330 12.24 -13.17 9.81
CA GLU A 330 13.24 -13.95 9.06
C GLU A 330 12.67 -14.45 7.72
N ASN A 331 11.47 -15.04 7.74
CA ASN A 331 10.82 -15.55 6.53
C ASN A 331 10.40 -14.40 5.60
N LEU A 332 9.87 -13.31 6.13
CA LEU A 332 9.55 -12.11 5.34
C LEU A 332 10.81 -11.53 4.66
N GLU A 333 11.95 -11.49 5.37
CA GLU A 333 13.24 -11.06 4.81
C GLU A 333 13.69 -11.98 3.68
N LYS A 334 13.59 -13.30 3.85
CA LYS A 334 13.94 -14.29 2.81
C LYS A 334 13.06 -14.10 1.56
N LEU A 335 11.77 -13.88 1.72
CA LEU A 335 10.82 -13.70 0.62
C LEU A 335 11.16 -12.50 -0.25
N PHE A 336 11.28 -11.30 0.34
CA PHE A 336 11.58 -10.13 -0.50
C PHE A 336 13.03 -10.13 -0.99
N SER A 337 13.98 -10.69 -0.23
CA SER A 337 15.37 -10.79 -0.68
C SER A 337 15.53 -11.68 -1.90
N TYR A 338 14.75 -12.74 -2.01
CA TYR A 338 14.69 -13.55 -3.23
C TYR A 338 14.25 -12.70 -4.45
N ASN A 339 13.18 -11.91 -4.31
CA ASN A 339 12.68 -11.06 -5.39
C ASN A 339 13.71 -9.99 -5.80
N VAL A 340 14.34 -9.34 -4.82
CA VAL A 340 15.42 -8.35 -5.05
C VAL A 340 16.65 -8.99 -5.69
N SER A 341 17.00 -10.24 -5.32
CA SER A 341 18.11 -10.97 -5.94
C SER A 341 17.90 -11.15 -7.43
N ASN A 342 16.68 -11.51 -7.84
CA ASN A 342 16.34 -11.68 -9.27
C ASN A 342 16.45 -10.36 -10.05
N GLU A 343 16.08 -9.23 -9.46
CA GLU A 343 16.25 -7.90 -10.05
C GLU A 343 17.74 -7.51 -10.22
N LYS A 344 18.59 -7.95 -9.27
CA LYS A 344 20.03 -7.67 -9.30
C LYS A 344 20.83 -8.50 -10.31
N LEU A 345 20.25 -9.52 -10.93
CA LEU A 345 20.93 -10.31 -11.94
C LEU A 345 21.38 -9.43 -13.12
N LEU A 346 22.64 -9.57 -13.53
CA LEU A 346 23.22 -8.80 -14.65
C LEU A 346 22.40 -8.98 -15.93
N ILE A 347 21.97 -10.20 -16.22
CA ILE A 347 21.11 -10.51 -17.38
C ILE A 347 19.82 -9.67 -17.32
N ALA A 348 19.19 -9.59 -16.15
CA ALA A 348 17.98 -8.77 -15.98
C ALA A 348 18.22 -7.28 -16.26
N ARG A 349 19.44 -6.78 -16.18
CA ARG A 349 19.77 -5.37 -16.41
C ARG A 349 19.97 -5.02 -17.88
N VAL A 350 20.49 -5.93 -18.67
CA VAL A 350 20.86 -5.69 -20.09
C VAL A 350 19.77 -6.12 -21.09
N VAL A 351 18.80 -6.92 -20.66
CA VAL A 351 17.68 -7.31 -21.52
C VAL A 351 16.76 -6.12 -21.76
N PRO A 352 16.40 -5.79 -23.02
CA PRO A 352 15.45 -4.71 -23.34
C PRO A 352 14.09 -4.90 -22.65
N LEU A 353 13.47 -3.80 -22.28
CA LEU A 353 12.23 -3.80 -21.48
C LEU A 353 11.08 -4.56 -22.14
N PHE A 354 10.95 -4.50 -23.48
CA PHE A 354 9.89 -5.21 -24.19
C PHE A 354 10.00 -6.73 -24.05
N LEU A 355 11.22 -7.29 -24.04
CA LEU A 355 11.46 -8.73 -23.80
C LEU A 355 11.18 -9.12 -22.35
N LYS A 356 11.59 -8.26 -21.41
CA LYS A 356 11.23 -8.44 -20.00
C LYS A 356 9.72 -8.46 -19.78
N ASN A 357 9.01 -7.53 -20.39
CA ASN A 357 7.56 -7.44 -20.29
C ASN A 357 6.89 -8.72 -20.82
N LEU A 358 7.37 -9.23 -21.93
CA LEU A 358 6.86 -10.49 -22.50
C LEU A 358 7.10 -11.68 -21.58
N ALA A 359 8.33 -11.80 -21.05
CA ALA A 359 8.68 -12.86 -20.11
C ALA A 359 7.91 -12.76 -18.80
N MET A 360 7.81 -11.56 -18.21
CA MET A 360 7.06 -11.33 -16.98
C MET A 360 5.57 -11.60 -17.16
N LYS A 361 4.98 -11.20 -18.29
CA LYS A 361 3.58 -11.49 -18.61
C LYS A 361 3.33 -13.00 -18.74
N TYR A 362 4.24 -13.71 -19.40
CA TYR A 362 4.16 -15.17 -19.52
C TYR A 362 4.23 -15.84 -18.15
N VAL A 363 5.24 -15.50 -17.33
CA VAL A 363 5.39 -16.04 -15.96
C VAL A 363 4.15 -15.72 -15.11
N TYR A 364 3.66 -14.48 -15.16
CA TYR A 364 2.47 -14.10 -14.42
C TYR A 364 1.24 -14.92 -14.84
N THR A 365 1.00 -15.08 -16.14
CA THR A 365 -0.15 -15.83 -16.66
C THR A 365 -0.06 -17.31 -16.27
N THR A 366 1.13 -17.92 -16.35
CA THR A 366 1.31 -19.32 -15.98
C THR A 366 1.22 -19.54 -14.47
N SER A 367 1.77 -18.63 -13.65
CA SER A 367 1.68 -18.72 -12.19
C SER A 367 0.28 -18.40 -11.65
N ALA A 368 -0.49 -17.54 -12.32
CA ALA A 368 -1.89 -17.28 -11.95
C ALA A 368 -2.82 -18.47 -12.27
N LEU A 369 -2.41 -19.36 -13.17
CA LEU A 369 -3.11 -20.60 -13.51
C LEU A 369 -2.61 -21.80 -12.70
N ALA A 370 -1.54 -21.66 -11.96
CA ALA A 370 -0.93 -22.66 -11.08
C ALA A 370 -1.30 -22.40 -9.61
#